data_5d8d9429788753df546791c2c46658bb
#
_entry.id   5d8d9429788753df546791c2c46658bb
#
_cell.length_a   1.000
_cell.length_b   1.000
_cell.length_c   1.000
_cell.angle_alpha   90.00
_cell.angle_beta   90.00
_cell.angle_gamma   90.00
#
_symmetry.space_group_name_H-M   'P 1'
#
loop_
_entity.id
_entity.type
_entity.pdbx_description
1 polymer ?
#
loop_
_entity_poly.entity_id
_entity_poly.type
_entity_poly.pdbx_seq_one_letter_code
_entity_poly.pdbx_strand_id
1 'polypeptide(L)'
;MNTTFIRGARYIFSFNEPDHSGSSWLPPAEAAVRWPNMVELARAFNLTLVAPCVANYAAGQWWLQTWNEGCKNATGKPCAFDHMCLHTYFNVSEVGSLFSSLERMHADYGRPIWVSAGALRRPPRAPPRALFYEPPLTTPPPQLNEFACPPYKHCSATDQLTFAKLVVPRLESLEYLFRYAWFEARSAGNETLLANATSVELTPLGEYYNNIA
;
A
#
# COMPACT_ATOMS: atom_id res chain seq x y z
N MET A 1 -21.38 10.77 -13.51
CA MET A 1 -20.45 9.65 -13.22
C MET A 1 -21.25 8.37 -13.08
N ASN A 2 -20.79 7.27 -13.68
CA ASN A 2 -21.47 5.99 -13.56
C ASN A 2 -21.15 5.42 -12.15
N THR A 3 -22.14 5.43 -11.25
CA THR A 3 -22.00 5.02 -9.84
C THR A 3 -21.81 3.50 -9.67
N THR A 4 -21.87 2.73 -10.74
CA THR A 4 -21.75 1.27 -10.71
C THR A 4 -20.33 0.81 -10.27
N PHE A 5 -19.30 1.59 -10.57
CA PHE A 5 -17.91 1.28 -10.19
C PHE A 5 -17.58 1.47 -8.70
N ILE A 6 -18.43 2.18 -7.95
CA ILE A 6 -18.15 2.55 -6.55
C ILE A 6 -18.94 1.68 -5.57
N ARG A 7 -19.85 0.83 -6.07
CA ARG A 7 -20.66 -0.05 -5.21
C ARG A 7 -19.77 -1.02 -4.45
N GLY A 8 -19.79 -0.91 -3.11
CA GLY A 8 -19.01 -1.75 -2.20
C GLY A 8 -17.60 -1.24 -1.87
N ALA A 9 -17.10 -0.21 -2.55
CA ALA A 9 -15.86 0.44 -2.16
C ALA A 9 -16.03 1.12 -0.78
N ARG A 10 -15.00 1.01 0.05
CA ARG A 10 -14.94 1.68 1.37
C ARG A 10 -13.79 2.67 1.47
N TYR A 11 -12.81 2.53 0.59
CA TYR A 11 -11.58 3.31 0.59
C TYR A 11 -11.33 3.88 -0.79
N ILE A 12 -10.74 5.06 -0.82
CA ILE A 12 -10.23 5.68 -2.03
C ILE A 12 -8.74 6.00 -1.82
N PHE A 13 -7.90 5.41 -2.65
CA PHE A 13 -6.49 5.74 -2.73
C PHE A 13 -6.30 6.93 -3.67
N SER A 14 -5.40 7.82 -3.30
CA SER A 14 -5.15 9.03 -4.08
C SER A 14 -4.03 8.85 -5.09
N PHE A 15 -2.87 9.49 -4.89
CA PHE A 15 -1.76 9.48 -5.83
C PHE A 15 -0.80 8.33 -5.53
N ASN A 16 -0.45 7.55 -6.56
CA ASN A 16 0.51 6.45 -6.46
C ASN A 16 1.92 6.97 -6.77
N GLU A 17 2.85 6.80 -5.83
CA GLU A 17 4.26 7.18 -5.95
C GLU A 17 4.49 8.55 -6.61
N PRO A 18 3.83 9.61 -6.12
CA PRO A 18 3.94 10.92 -6.75
C PRO A 18 5.30 11.56 -6.51
N ASP A 19 6.12 10.99 -5.63
CA ASP A 19 7.49 11.35 -5.33
C ASP A 19 8.54 10.67 -6.23
N HIS A 20 8.11 9.73 -7.09
CA HIS A 20 9.01 8.91 -7.89
C HIS A 20 8.93 9.23 -9.39
N SER A 21 10.05 9.68 -9.98
CA SER A 21 10.13 10.10 -11.40
C SER A 21 9.88 8.97 -12.39
N GLY A 22 10.15 7.73 -12.01
CA GLY A 22 9.90 6.53 -12.82
C GLY A 22 8.47 5.97 -12.71
N SER A 23 7.61 6.58 -11.91
CA SER A 23 6.21 6.18 -11.70
C SER A 23 5.26 7.34 -12.05
N SER A 24 4.50 7.84 -11.11
CA SER A 24 3.45 8.84 -11.34
C SER A 24 3.87 10.24 -10.87
N TRP A 25 5.08 10.67 -11.22
CA TRP A 25 5.62 11.94 -10.77
C TRP A 25 4.59 13.09 -10.80
N LEU A 26 4.37 13.69 -9.65
CA LEU A 26 3.49 14.85 -9.48
C LEU A 26 4.13 15.82 -8.47
N PRO A 27 4.38 17.09 -8.83
CA PRO A 27 4.88 18.07 -7.87
C PRO A 27 3.94 18.20 -6.66
N PRO A 28 4.47 18.26 -5.41
CA PRO A 28 3.64 18.28 -4.21
C PRO A 28 2.71 19.50 -4.15
N ALA A 29 3.12 20.66 -4.67
CA ALA A 29 2.27 21.84 -4.77
C ALA A 29 1.07 21.64 -5.71
N GLU A 30 1.28 20.94 -6.84
CA GLU A 30 0.20 20.61 -7.77
C GLU A 30 -0.76 19.57 -7.16
N ALA A 31 -0.22 18.57 -6.45
CA ALA A 31 -1.03 17.60 -5.71
C ALA A 31 -1.91 18.30 -4.65
N ALA A 32 -1.38 19.28 -3.94
CA ALA A 32 -2.13 20.07 -2.96
C ALA A 32 -3.28 20.87 -3.59
N VAL A 33 -3.06 21.47 -4.77
CA VAL A 33 -4.12 22.17 -5.52
C VAL A 33 -5.25 21.22 -5.95
N ARG A 34 -4.92 19.98 -6.27
CA ARG A 34 -5.90 18.95 -6.70
C ARG A 34 -6.59 18.25 -5.51
N TRP A 35 -6.04 18.39 -4.31
CA TRP A 35 -6.48 17.64 -3.12
C TRP A 35 -7.94 17.89 -2.72
N PRO A 36 -8.50 19.11 -2.80
CA PRO A 36 -9.91 19.34 -2.50
C PRO A 36 -10.87 18.45 -3.30
N ASN A 37 -10.54 18.13 -4.56
CA ASN A 37 -11.36 17.25 -5.40
C ASN A 37 -11.37 15.82 -4.85
N MET A 38 -10.26 15.33 -4.29
CA MET A 38 -10.19 14.02 -3.64
C MET A 38 -11.04 13.98 -2.38
N VAL A 39 -10.98 15.03 -1.57
CA VAL A 39 -11.79 15.18 -0.34
C VAL A 39 -13.29 15.22 -0.67
N GLU A 40 -13.67 15.98 -1.70
CA GLU A 40 -15.05 16.06 -2.16
C GLU A 40 -15.56 14.71 -2.67
N LEU A 41 -14.74 14.01 -3.48
CA LEU A 41 -15.07 12.68 -4.00
C LEU A 41 -15.26 11.67 -2.86
N ALA A 42 -14.33 11.63 -1.90
CA ALA A 42 -14.43 10.76 -0.74
C ALA A 42 -15.71 11.03 0.06
N ARG A 43 -16.03 12.30 0.30
CA ARG A 43 -17.25 12.72 1.00
C ARG A 43 -18.52 12.35 0.22
N ALA A 44 -18.57 12.59 -1.09
CA ALA A 44 -19.73 12.33 -1.94
C ALA A 44 -20.13 10.85 -1.96
N PHE A 45 -19.16 9.95 -1.81
CA PHE A 45 -19.38 8.50 -1.83
C PHE A 45 -19.19 7.81 -0.48
N ASN A 46 -19.03 8.59 0.60
CA ASN A 46 -18.78 8.08 1.96
C ASN A 46 -17.61 7.09 2.02
N LEU A 47 -16.48 7.48 1.44
CA LEU A 47 -15.26 6.68 1.38
C LEU A 47 -14.21 7.20 2.37
N THR A 48 -13.47 6.28 2.97
CA THR A 48 -12.25 6.58 3.73
C THR A 48 -11.15 7.01 2.76
N LEU A 49 -10.60 8.21 2.95
CA LEU A 49 -9.59 8.78 2.06
C LEU A 49 -8.18 8.41 2.52
N VAL A 50 -7.44 7.77 1.62
CA VAL A 50 -6.04 7.41 1.85
C VAL A 50 -5.13 8.45 1.22
N ALA A 51 -4.17 8.95 2.00
CA ALA A 51 -3.16 9.92 1.57
C ALA A 51 -2.32 9.39 0.39
N PRO A 52 -1.54 10.25 -0.29
CA PRO A 52 -0.63 9.80 -1.33
C PRO A 52 0.31 8.71 -0.85
N CYS A 53 0.44 7.63 -1.65
CA CYS A 53 1.37 6.53 -1.38
C CYS A 53 2.74 6.88 -1.92
N VAL A 54 3.68 7.25 -1.05
CA VAL A 54 5.06 7.53 -1.46
C VAL A 54 5.84 6.23 -1.65
N ALA A 55 6.77 6.24 -2.60
CA ALA A 55 7.57 5.07 -2.98
C ALA A 55 8.53 4.61 -1.86
N ASN A 56 8.96 5.54 -0.99
CA ASN A 56 9.77 5.26 0.19
C ASN A 56 9.64 6.43 1.16
N TYR A 57 9.42 6.13 2.45
CA TYR A 57 9.18 7.21 3.41
C TYR A 57 10.38 8.13 3.61
N ALA A 58 11.58 7.59 3.67
CA ALA A 58 12.78 8.39 3.89
C ALA A 58 13.00 9.43 2.76
N ALA A 59 12.74 9.04 1.52
CA ALA A 59 12.82 9.93 0.35
C ALA A 59 11.55 10.77 0.18
N GLY A 60 10.38 10.19 0.41
CA GLY A 60 9.07 10.81 0.21
C GLY A 60 8.61 11.73 1.34
N GLN A 61 9.31 11.74 2.49
CA GLN A 61 8.93 12.58 3.64
C GLN A 61 8.86 14.07 3.26
N TRP A 62 9.86 14.58 2.54
CA TRP A 62 9.86 15.95 2.07
C TRP A 62 8.66 16.23 1.14
N TRP A 63 8.33 15.29 0.26
CA TRP A 63 7.19 15.42 -0.66
C TRP A 63 5.88 15.54 0.11
N LEU A 64 5.65 14.66 1.09
CA LEU A 64 4.45 14.66 1.93
C LEU A 64 4.33 15.93 2.79
N GLN A 65 5.44 16.42 3.35
CA GLN A 65 5.46 17.66 4.11
C GLN A 65 5.12 18.86 3.23
N THR A 66 5.72 18.94 2.05
CA THR A 66 5.47 20.05 1.10
C THR A 66 4.03 20.02 0.57
N TRP A 67 3.50 18.84 0.29
CA TRP A 67 2.09 18.65 -0.06
C TRP A 67 1.15 19.14 1.04
N ASN A 68 1.40 18.75 2.29
CA ASN A 68 0.58 19.13 3.42
C ASN A 68 0.64 20.64 3.71
N GLU A 69 1.82 21.27 3.59
CA GLU A 69 1.95 22.73 3.65
C GLU A 69 1.24 23.43 2.49
N GLY A 70 1.25 22.85 1.29
CA GLY A 70 0.48 23.35 0.15
C GLY A 70 -1.02 23.43 0.44
N CYS A 71 -1.60 22.44 1.12
CA CYS A 71 -2.99 22.50 1.57
C CYS A 71 -3.21 23.62 2.60
N LYS A 72 -2.32 23.79 3.58
CA LYS A 72 -2.40 24.87 4.57
C LYS A 72 -2.38 26.24 3.91
N ASN A 73 -1.50 26.44 2.93
CA ASN A 73 -1.41 27.70 2.20
C ASN A 73 -2.68 28.00 1.39
N ALA A 74 -3.30 26.97 0.81
CA ALA A 74 -4.49 27.10 -0.01
C ALA A 74 -5.79 27.23 0.80
N THR A 75 -5.89 26.57 1.95
CA THR A 75 -7.17 26.41 2.69
C THR A 75 -7.11 26.84 4.15
N GLY A 76 -5.94 27.22 4.66
CA GLY A 76 -5.70 27.51 6.09
C GLY A 76 -5.63 26.26 6.97
N LYS A 77 -5.73 25.04 6.41
CA LYS A 77 -5.73 23.77 7.15
C LYS A 77 -4.85 22.74 6.46
N PRO A 78 -4.27 21.78 7.24
CA PRO A 78 -3.60 20.63 6.66
C PRO A 78 -4.49 19.87 5.66
N CYS A 79 -3.87 19.09 4.78
CA CYS A 79 -4.62 18.19 3.89
C CYS A 79 -5.45 17.20 4.73
N ALA A 80 -6.74 17.11 4.45
CA ALA A 80 -7.63 16.18 5.14
C ALA A 80 -7.48 14.79 4.53
N PHE A 81 -7.23 13.78 5.34
CA PHE A 81 -7.20 12.37 4.99
C PHE A 81 -7.41 11.52 6.25
N ASP A 82 -7.76 10.25 6.07
CA ASP A 82 -8.05 9.34 7.17
C ASP A 82 -6.88 8.39 7.44
N HIS A 83 -6.24 7.85 6.42
CA HIS A 83 -5.13 6.91 6.51
C HIS A 83 -3.91 7.39 5.73
N MET A 84 -2.73 7.02 6.21
CA MET A 84 -1.47 7.15 5.45
C MET A 84 -1.27 5.96 4.53
N CYS A 85 -0.39 6.12 3.53
CA CYS A 85 0.00 5.06 2.63
C CYS A 85 1.50 5.10 2.34
N LEU A 86 2.12 3.93 2.27
CA LEU A 86 3.55 3.78 2.05
C LEU A 86 3.82 2.54 1.20
N HIS A 87 4.69 2.68 0.20
CA HIS A 87 5.38 1.55 -0.41
C HIS A 87 6.72 1.33 0.28
N THR A 88 7.13 0.08 0.39
CA THR A 88 8.40 -0.25 1.05
C THR A 88 9.10 -1.40 0.35
N TYR A 89 10.32 -1.16 -0.04
CA TYR A 89 11.17 -2.16 -0.68
C TYR A 89 12.50 -2.25 0.06
N PHE A 90 12.63 -3.26 0.91
CA PHE A 90 13.81 -3.49 1.73
C PHE A 90 14.31 -4.92 1.56
N ASN A 91 15.61 -5.14 1.65
CA ASN A 91 16.17 -6.48 1.73
C ASN A 91 16.19 -7.00 3.19
N VAL A 92 16.58 -8.26 3.38
CA VAL A 92 16.62 -8.92 4.69
C VAL A 92 17.43 -8.13 5.73
N SER A 93 18.55 -7.52 5.33
CA SER A 93 19.41 -6.74 6.25
C SER A 93 18.83 -5.38 6.60
N GLU A 94 17.83 -4.90 5.86
CA GLU A 94 17.21 -3.58 6.02
C GLU A 94 15.85 -3.63 6.75
N VAL A 95 15.46 -4.77 7.31
CA VAL A 95 14.18 -4.92 8.04
C VAL A 95 14.00 -3.87 9.13
N GLY A 96 15.08 -3.51 9.85
CA GLY A 96 15.04 -2.43 10.82
C GLY A 96 14.61 -1.08 10.23
N SER A 97 15.09 -0.74 9.03
CA SER A 97 14.76 0.51 8.34
C SER A 97 13.29 0.56 7.91
N LEU A 98 12.70 -0.58 7.55
CA LEU A 98 11.26 -0.68 7.28
C LEU A 98 10.45 -0.24 8.48
N PHE A 99 10.71 -0.84 9.65
CA PHE A 99 9.96 -0.54 10.87
C PHE A 99 10.20 0.89 11.37
N SER A 100 11.44 1.38 11.30
CA SER A 100 11.73 2.79 11.60
C SER A 100 10.97 3.76 10.69
N SER A 101 10.77 3.42 9.42
CA SER A 101 9.97 4.22 8.49
C SER A 101 8.49 4.26 8.89
N LEU A 102 7.92 3.11 9.30
CA LEU A 102 6.54 3.02 9.77
C LEU A 102 6.32 3.80 11.07
N GLU A 103 7.22 3.63 12.04
CA GLU A 103 7.20 4.33 13.32
C GLU A 103 7.25 5.85 13.12
N ARG A 104 8.16 6.32 12.26
CA ARG A 104 8.28 7.76 11.94
C ARG A 104 7.05 8.29 11.24
N MET A 105 6.52 7.59 10.23
CA MET A 105 5.31 8.01 9.55
C MET A 105 4.12 8.09 10.52
N HIS A 106 4.00 7.12 11.42
CA HIS A 106 2.95 7.16 12.43
C HIS A 106 3.14 8.33 13.42
N ALA A 107 4.36 8.58 13.87
CA ALA A 107 4.67 9.71 14.74
C ALA A 107 4.40 11.06 14.08
N ASP A 108 4.73 11.21 12.80
CA ASP A 108 4.56 12.46 12.06
C ASP A 108 3.09 12.79 11.76
N TYR A 109 2.24 11.80 11.55
CA TYR A 109 0.86 12.01 11.07
C TYR A 109 -0.25 11.51 12.02
N GLY A 110 0.05 10.65 12.99
CA GLY A 110 -0.93 10.12 13.95
C GLY A 110 -2.11 9.39 13.32
N ARG A 111 -1.90 8.78 12.15
CA ARG A 111 -2.95 8.11 11.38
C ARG A 111 -2.63 6.63 11.17
N PRO A 112 -3.66 5.77 11.03
CA PRO A 112 -3.46 4.38 10.61
C PRO A 112 -2.72 4.32 9.27
N ILE A 113 -1.82 3.33 9.11
CA ILE A 113 -0.98 3.20 7.93
C ILE A 113 -1.42 2.01 7.09
N TRP A 114 -1.46 2.21 5.78
CA TRP A 114 -1.49 1.16 4.78
C TRP A 114 -0.08 0.89 4.29
N VAL A 115 0.39 -0.34 4.47
CA VAL A 115 1.53 -0.88 3.74
C VAL A 115 0.96 -1.94 2.82
N SER A 116 0.62 -1.58 1.61
CA SER A 116 -0.33 -2.36 0.86
C SER A 116 0.15 -2.76 -0.52
N ALA A 117 0.00 -4.04 -0.84
CA ALA A 117 -0.31 -4.59 -2.14
C ALA A 117 -1.45 -5.60 -1.92
N GLY A 118 -2.57 -5.34 -2.50
CA GLY A 118 -3.84 -6.03 -2.53
C GLY A 118 -4.06 -7.40 -1.85
N ALA A 119 -4.13 -7.51 -0.52
CA ALA A 119 -4.83 -8.60 0.13
C ALA A 119 -5.61 -8.10 1.36
N LEU A 120 -6.85 -8.51 1.46
CA LEU A 120 -7.75 -8.11 2.54
C LEU A 120 -7.38 -8.85 3.83
N ARG A 121 -7.05 -8.11 4.90
CA ARG A 121 -7.11 -8.67 6.25
C ARG A 121 -8.54 -9.10 6.52
N ARG A 122 -8.75 -10.35 6.91
CA ARG A 122 -10.03 -10.79 7.47
C ARG A 122 -10.28 -10.04 8.78
N PRO A 123 -11.51 -9.59 9.03
CA PRO A 123 -11.89 -9.23 10.38
C PRO A 123 -11.69 -10.44 11.31
N PRO A 124 -11.32 -10.23 12.58
CA PRO A 124 -11.13 -11.34 13.51
C PRO A 124 -12.43 -12.17 13.59
N ARG A 125 -12.30 -13.46 13.27
CA ARG A 125 -13.34 -14.49 13.28
C ARG A 125 -14.47 -14.35 12.24
N ALA A 126 -14.21 -14.81 11.03
CA ALA A 126 -15.24 -15.43 10.20
C ALA A 126 -14.72 -16.81 9.73
N PRO A 127 -15.61 -17.81 9.56
CA PRO A 127 -15.19 -19.19 9.25
C PRO A 127 -14.51 -19.32 7.90
N PRO A 128 -13.72 -20.39 7.68
CA PRO A 128 -12.93 -20.55 6.47
C PRO A 128 -13.83 -20.86 5.29
N ARG A 129 -14.17 -19.88 4.49
CA ARG A 129 -14.66 -20.01 3.11
C ARG A 129 -14.87 -18.63 2.49
N ALA A 130 -13.98 -18.24 1.61
CA ALA A 130 -14.32 -17.67 0.31
C ALA A 130 -13.00 -17.41 -0.44
N LEU A 131 -12.65 -18.29 -1.31
CA LEU A 131 -11.80 -18.02 -2.46
C LEU A 131 -12.39 -16.83 -3.21
N PHE A 132 -11.54 -15.86 -3.51
CA PHE A 132 -11.90 -14.66 -4.22
C PHE A 132 -12.53 -14.99 -5.57
N TYR A 133 -13.81 -14.68 -5.74
CA TYR A 133 -14.41 -14.51 -7.04
C TYR A 133 -14.32 -13.02 -7.38
N GLU A 134 -13.31 -12.64 -8.13
CA GLU A 134 -13.34 -11.39 -8.88
C GLU A 134 -13.89 -11.68 -10.28
N PRO A 135 -14.89 -10.94 -10.72
CA PRO A 135 -15.35 -11.04 -12.12
C PRO A 135 -14.21 -10.60 -13.04
N PRO A 136 -14.10 -11.15 -14.26
CA PRO A 136 -13.03 -10.82 -15.20
C PRO A 136 -13.08 -9.34 -15.57
N LEU A 137 -12.11 -8.58 -15.06
CA LEU A 137 -11.86 -7.22 -15.49
C LEU A 137 -11.07 -7.28 -16.79
N THR A 138 -11.57 -6.65 -17.82
CA THR A 138 -10.95 -6.59 -19.17
C THR A 138 -9.77 -5.60 -19.25
N THR A 139 -9.40 -4.98 -18.14
CA THR A 139 -8.19 -4.17 -17.97
C THR A 139 -7.59 -4.48 -16.60
N PRO A 140 -6.25 -4.64 -16.49
CA PRO A 140 -5.64 -4.83 -15.18
C PRO A 140 -5.97 -3.61 -14.32
N PRO A 141 -6.40 -3.81 -13.05
CA PRO A 141 -6.56 -2.69 -12.13
C PRO A 141 -5.21 -2.00 -11.95
N PRO A 142 -5.18 -0.68 -11.72
CA PRO A 142 -3.96 0.00 -11.37
C PRO A 142 -3.36 -0.69 -10.14
N GLN A 143 -2.10 -1.10 -10.26
CA GLN A 143 -1.36 -1.74 -9.18
C GLN A 143 -1.17 -0.73 -8.07
N LEU A 144 -1.79 -0.96 -6.94
CA LEU A 144 -1.76 -0.08 -5.79
C LEU A 144 -1.10 -0.83 -4.64
N ASN A 145 0.09 -0.32 -4.22
CA ASN A 145 0.68 -0.54 -2.91
C ASN A 145 1.55 -1.81 -2.76
N GLU A 146 2.78 -1.63 -2.30
CA GLU A 146 3.80 -2.65 -2.48
C GLU A 146 4.79 -2.75 -1.30
N PHE A 147 5.03 -3.96 -0.77
CA PHE A 147 6.23 -4.28 -0.01
C PHE A 147 6.77 -5.65 -0.41
N ALA A 148 8.07 -5.73 -0.62
CA ALA A 148 8.80 -6.95 -0.90
C ALA A 148 10.30 -6.72 -0.72
N CYS A 149 11.10 -7.78 -0.86
CA CYS A 149 12.50 -7.63 -1.21
C CYS A 149 12.58 -7.43 -2.73
N PRO A 150 12.96 -6.22 -3.23
CA PRO A 150 12.76 -5.90 -4.63
C PRO A 150 13.72 -6.66 -5.56
N PRO A 151 13.30 -6.99 -6.80
CA PRO A 151 14.14 -7.72 -7.77
C PRO A 151 15.46 -7.00 -8.08
N TYR A 152 15.47 -5.66 -8.09
CA TYR A 152 16.69 -4.88 -8.36
C TYR A 152 17.72 -4.94 -7.20
N LYS A 153 17.36 -5.49 -6.04
CA LYS A 153 18.27 -5.82 -4.94
C LYS A 153 18.76 -7.28 -5.01
N HIS A 154 18.48 -7.98 -6.10
CA HIS A 154 18.90 -9.37 -6.36
C HIS A 154 18.45 -10.39 -5.30
N CYS A 155 17.29 -10.17 -4.69
CA CYS A 155 16.75 -11.10 -3.70
C CYS A 155 16.35 -12.42 -4.36
N SER A 156 16.89 -13.52 -3.85
CA SER A 156 16.46 -14.86 -4.23
C SER A 156 15.07 -15.20 -3.65
N ALA A 157 14.44 -16.28 -4.12
CA ALA A 157 13.20 -16.79 -3.54
C ALA A 157 13.35 -17.12 -2.04
N THR A 158 14.55 -17.58 -1.62
CA THR A 158 14.87 -17.83 -0.21
C THR A 158 14.93 -16.52 0.59
N ASP A 159 15.50 -15.46 0.01
CA ASP A 159 15.55 -14.15 0.67
C ASP A 159 14.14 -13.55 0.82
N GLN A 160 13.28 -13.71 -0.19
CA GLN A 160 11.87 -13.30 -0.13
C GLN A 160 11.13 -13.99 1.02
N LEU A 161 11.25 -15.31 1.11
CA LEU A 161 10.63 -16.09 2.19
C LEU A 161 11.21 -15.72 3.57
N THR A 162 12.52 -15.50 3.66
CA THR A 162 13.19 -15.08 4.89
C THR A 162 12.71 -13.69 5.30
N PHE A 163 12.65 -12.76 4.36
CA PHE A 163 12.12 -11.41 4.60
C PHE A 163 10.67 -11.45 5.09
N ALA A 164 9.80 -12.22 4.43
CA ALA A 164 8.41 -12.39 4.86
C ALA A 164 8.30 -12.92 6.29
N LYS A 165 9.10 -13.95 6.65
CA LYS A 165 9.12 -14.52 8.00
C LYS A 165 9.57 -13.56 9.09
N LEU A 166 10.46 -12.63 8.76
CA LEU A 166 10.92 -11.60 9.70
C LEU A 166 9.94 -10.44 9.83
N VAL A 167 9.29 -10.08 8.73
CA VAL A 167 8.50 -8.84 8.64
C VAL A 167 7.04 -9.07 9.02
N VAL A 168 6.39 -10.10 8.49
CA VAL A 168 4.94 -10.26 8.64
C VAL A 168 4.47 -10.42 10.09
N PRO A 169 5.09 -11.26 10.95
CA PRO A 169 4.68 -11.37 12.34
C PRO A 169 4.79 -10.04 13.10
N ARG A 170 5.79 -9.24 12.76
CA ARG A 170 6.00 -7.93 13.37
C ARG A 170 4.98 -6.90 12.86
N LEU A 171 4.64 -6.93 11.55
CA LEU A 171 3.56 -6.09 11.00
C LEU A 171 2.22 -6.40 11.69
N GLU A 172 1.90 -7.68 11.93
CA GLU A 172 0.69 -8.11 12.64
C GLU A 172 0.61 -7.56 14.08
N SER A 173 1.75 -7.27 14.71
CA SER A 173 1.80 -6.74 16.08
C SER A 173 1.63 -5.22 16.18
N LEU A 174 1.64 -4.48 15.06
CA LEU A 174 1.56 -3.03 15.06
C LEU A 174 0.10 -2.55 15.08
N GLU A 175 -0.33 -1.96 16.20
CA GLU A 175 -1.71 -1.47 16.36
C GLU A 175 -2.08 -0.35 15.36
N TYR A 176 -1.12 0.48 14.95
CA TYR A 176 -1.31 1.56 14.00
C TYR A 176 -1.23 1.11 12.54
N LEU A 177 -0.84 -0.14 12.28
CA LEU A 177 -0.83 -0.68 10.94
C LEU A 177 -2.23 -1.18 10.59
N PHE A 178 -2.88 -0.48 9.69
CA PHE A 178 -4.26 -0.83 9.34
C PHE A 178 -4.32 -2.04 8.42
N ARG A 179 -3.49 -2.06 7.37
CA ARG A 179 -3.36 -3.16 6.40
C ARG A 179 -2.00 -3.17 5.75
N TYR A 180 -1.62 -4.33 5.30
CA TYR A 180 -0.44 -4.52 4.45
C TYR A 180 -0.72 -5.57 3.39
N ALA A 181 0.05 -5.56 2.30
CA ALA A 181 0.00 -6.62 1.31
C ALA A 181 1.34 -6.79 0.61
N TRP A 182 1.59 -8.01 0.18
CA TRP A 182 2.81 -8.42 -0.50
C TRP A 182 2.80 -7.99 -1.97
N PHE A 183 3.93 -7.53 -2.49
CA PHE A 183 4.17 -7.29 -3.90
C PHE A 183 5.11 -8.36 -4.47
N GLU A 184 4.67 -9.15 -5.45
CA GLU A 184 3.34 -9.19 -6.04
C GLU A 184 2.81 -10.63 -6.04
N ALA A 185 1.51 -10.80 -6.29
CA ALA A 185 0.92 -12.13 -6.28
C ALA A 185 1.36 -12.98 -7.50
N ARG A 186 1.57 -12.34 -8.65
CA ARG A 186 1.87 -12.99 -9.93
C ARG A 186 2.87 -12.18 -10.75
N SER A 187 4.07 -12.70 -10.92
CA SER A 187 5.06 -12.17 -11.88
C SER A 187 5.98 -13.29 -12.37
N ALA A 188 7.02 -12.92 -13.08
CA ALA A 188 8.12 -13.83 -13.43
C ALA A 188 9.28 -13.77 -12.43
N GLY A 189 9.15 -12.98 -11.35
CA GLY A 189 10.21 -12.76 -10.36
C GLY A 189 10.18 -13.75 -9.20
N ASN A 190 11.10 -13.58 -8.28
CA ASN A 190 11.24 -14.42 -7.07
C ASN A 190 10.28 -14.00 -5.94
N GLU A 191 9.64 -12.85 -6.06
CA GLU A 191 8.73 -12.24 -5.08
C GLU A 191 7.29 -12.76 -5.14
N THR A 192 6.98 -13.64 -6.11
CA THR A 192 5.61 -14.07 -6.38
C THR A 192 5.04 -15.02 -5.32
N LEU A 193 3.75 -14.85 -5.02
CA LEU A 193 2.98 -15.77 -4.18
C LEU A 193 2.48 -16.99 -4.96
N LEU A 194 2.33 -16.87 -6.29
CA LEU A 194 1.85 -17.92 -7.18
C LEU A 194 2.97 -18.38 -8.12
N ALA A 195 3.00 -19.64 -8.46
CA ALA A 195 4.08 -20.27 -9.21
C ALA A 195 4.31 -19.68 -10.62
N ASN A 196 3.28 -19.11 -11.22
CA ASN A 196 3.36 -18.36 -12.49
C ASN A 196 2.09 -17.51 -12.72
N ALA A 197 2.08 -16.76 -13.81
CA ALA A 197 1.00 -15.83 -14.15
C ALA A 197 -0.39 -16.46 -14.30
N THR A 198 -0.49 -17.76 -14.59
CA THR A 198 -1.75 -18.47 -14.82
C THR A 198 -2.03 -19.56 -13.79
N SER A 199 -1.06 -19.93 -12.95
CA SER A 199 -1.20 -20.95 -11.92
C SER A 199 -2.06 -20.46 -10.76
N VAL A 200 -2.71 -21.43 -10.09
CA VAL A 200 -3.31 -21.28 -8.75
C VAL A 200 -2.44 -21.96 -7.68
N GLU A 201 -1.32 -22.54 -8.08
CA GLU A 201 -0.35 -23.18 -7.20
C GLU A 201 0.46 -22.12 -6.45
N LEU A 202 0.58 -22.27 -5.15
CA LEU A 202 1.35 -21.36 -4.31
C LEU A 202 2.85 -21.68 -4.38
N THR A 203 3.67 -20.63 -4.36
CA THR A 203 5.09 -20.78 -4.05
C THR A 203 5.28 -21.05 -2.55
N PRO A 204 6.47 -21.48 -2.07
CA PRO A 204 6.75 -21.56 -0.63
C PRO A 204 6.51 -20.24 0.12
N LEU A 205 6.74 -19.10 -0.54
CA LEU A 205 6.39 -17.80 -0.03
C LEU A 205 4.87 -17.59 0.06
N GLY A 206 4.15 -18.00 -0.99
CA GLY A 206 2.69 -17.96 -1.04
C GLY A 206 2.03 -18.84 0.01
N GLU A 207 2.56 -20.05 0.23
CA GLU A 207 2.11 -20.95 1.31
C GLU A 207 2.31 -20.31 2.69
N TYR A 208 3.51 -19.76 2.92
CA TYR A 208 3.79 -19.07 4.18
C TYR A 208 2.81 -17.91 4.39
N TYR A 209 2.65 -17.04 3.38
CA TYR A 209 1.78 -15.86 3.48
C TYR A 209 0.30 -16.23 3.68
N ASN A 210 -0.16 -17.29 3.02
CA ASN A 210 -1.53 -17.78 3.18
C ASN A 210 -1.81 -18.39 4.57
N ASN A 211 -0.80 -18.92 5.24
CA ASN A 211 -0.95 -19.61 6.53
C ASN A 211 -0.77 -18.71 7.75
N ILE A 212 -0.37 -17.44 7.57
CA ILE A 212 -0.26 -16.45 8.65
C ILE A 212 -1.62 -15.84 9.01
N ALA A 213 -2.57 -15.87 8.11
CA ALA A 213 -3.89 -15.23 8.23
C ALA A 213 -4.87 -16.03 9.09
#